data_24aa66d93e8cbd5e70734fab464fa358
#
_entry.id   24aa66d93e8cbd5e70734fab464fa358
#
_cell.length_a   1.000
_cell.length_b   1.000
_cell.length_c   1.000
_cell.angle_alpha   90.00
_cell.angle_beta   90.00
_cell.angle_gamma   90.00
#
_symmetry.space_group_name_H-M   'P 1'
#
loop_
_entity.id
_entity.type
_entity.pdbx_description
1 polymer ?
#
loop_
_entity_poly.entity_id
_entity_poly.type
_entity_poly.pdbx_seq_one_letter_code
_entity_poly.pdbx_strand_id
1 'polypeptide(L)'
;KSALIAMSGGVDSSVAAWLMREQGYRCEGTTMRLYRNADIGLSQFHTCCSQKDIDDASGVAFQLDIPYEVLDFTMDFRNQIIGKFIRTYESGGTPNPCIDCNRYMKFDKLLRFAEEKGLEYVATGHYALIEYDEVSGRYLLKKALDDSKDQSYVLYMLTQDQLSHIQFPLGGKMKKEAREIAEQLGFCNARKH
;
A
#
# COMPACT_ATOMS: atom_id res chain seq x y z
N LYS A 1 -10.03 12.51 -12.39
CA LYS A 1 -9.86 11.48 -11.34
C LYS A 1 -8.67 11.81 -10.45
N SER A 2 -8.75 11.51 -9.17
CA SER A 2 -7.71 11.79 -8.19
C SER A 2 -7.45 10.58 -7.29
N ALA A 3 -6.21 10.41 -6.82
CA ALA A 3 -5.83 9.26 -6.02
C ALA A 3 -4.79 9.59 -4.93
N LEU A 4 -4.99 9.02 -3.75
CA LEU A 4 -3.99 8.92 -2.70
C LEU A 4 -3.16 7.66 -2.91
N ILE A 5 -1.85 7.81 -3.04
CA ILE A 5 -0.94 6.70 -3.29
C ILE A 5 -0.25 6.29 -1.99
N ALA A 6 -0.50 5.07 -1.52
CA ALA A 6 0.20 4.51 -0.36
C ALA A 6 1.63 4.11 -0.75
N MET A 7 2.59 4.92 -0.38
CA MET A 7 4.01 4.76 -0.71
C MET A 7 4.77 4.20 0.49
N SER A 8 5.25 2.96 0.37
CA SER A 8 6.00 2.27 1.44
C SER A 8 7.51 2.44 1.33
N GLY A 9 8.01 3.22 0.38
CA GLY A 9 9.44 3.31 0.06
C GLY A 9 10.01 2.08 -0.67
N GLY A 10 9.16 1.12 -1.03
CA GLY A 10 9.52 -0.03 -1.87
C GLY A 10 9.31 0.25 -3.36
N VAL A 11 9.92 -0.56 -4.21
CA VAL A 11 9.84 -0.48 -5.68
C VAL A 11 8.37 -0.51 -6.15
N ASP A 12 7.58 -1.43 -5.63
CA ASP A 12 6.20 -1.63 -6.09
C ASP A 12 5.32 -0.41 -5.88
N SER A 13 5.38 0.20 -4.69
CA SER A 13 4.60 1.41 -4.39
C SER A 13 5.06 2.62 -5.22
N SER A 14 6.33 2.70 -5.55
CA SER A 14 6.90 3.74 -6.41
C SER A 14 6.41 3.61 -7.86
N VAL A 15 6.42 2.38 -8.39
CA VAL A 15 5.90 2.11 -9.74
C VAL A 15 4.39 2.29 -9.80
N ALA A 16 3.67 1.91 -8.74
CA ALA A 16 2.23 2.16 -8.65
C ALA A 16 1.92 3.67 -8.73
N ALA A 17 2.70 4.52 -8.04
CA ALA A 17 2.55 5.97 -8.11
C ALA A 17 2.75 6.50 -9.53
N TRP A 18 3.80 6.05 -10.20
CA TRP A 18 4.07 6.42 -11.59
C TRP A 18 2.95 5.97 -12.53
N LEU A 19 2.50 4.71 -12.44
CA LEU A 19 1.43 4.17 -13.27
C LEU A 19 0.12 4.96 -13.13
N MET A 20 -0.25 5.34 -11.91
CA MET A 20 -1.44 6.16 -11.66
C MET A 20 -1.32 7.54 -12.31
N ARG A 21 -0.14 8.15 -12.23
CA ARG A 21 0.14 9.43 -12.88
C ARG A 21 0.06 9.32 -14.41
N GLU A 22 0.67 8.29 -15.02
CA GLU A 22 0.62 8.03 -16.47
C GLU A 22 -0.82 7.77 -16.95
N GLN A 23 -1.69 7.23 -16.10
CA GLN A 23 -3.12 7.06 -16.38
C GLN A 23 -3.91 8.37 -16.24
N GLY A 24 -3.25 9.49 -15.94
CA GLY A 24 -3.85 10.82 -15.86
C GLY A 24 -4.55 11.14 -14.54
N TYR A 25 -4.27 10.41 -13.46
CA TYR A 25 -4.78 10.76 -12.14
C TYR A 25 -4.00 11.94 -11.54
N ARG A 26 -4.71 12.85 -10.86
CA ARG A 26 -4.09 13.76 -9.92
C ARG A 26 -3.71 12.97 -8.67
N CYS A 27 -2.42 12.80 -8.45
CA CYS A 27 -1.89 11.95 -7.39
C CYS A 27 -1.37 12.76 -6.21
N GLU A 28 -1.60 12.26 -4.99
CA GLU A 28 -0.93 12.67 -3.75
C GLU A 28 -0.32 11.44 -3.10
N GLY A 29 0.94 11.51 -2.69
CA GLY A 29 1.66 10.42 -2.05
C GLY A 29 1.56 10.47 -0.53
N THR A 30 1.45 9.32 0.11
CA THR A 30 1.51 9.23 1.57
C THR A 30 2.25 8.01 2.05
N THR A 31 3.01 8.15 3.14
CA THR A 31 3.55 7.02 3.89
C THR A 31 2.94 6.96 5.27
N MET A 32 2.46 5.77 5.65
CA MET A 32 2.01 5.51 7.02
C MET A 32 3.21 5.19 7.91
N ARG A 33 3.47 6.01 8.91
CA ARG A 33 4.40 5.67 9.99
C ARG A 33 3.67 4.76 10.98
N LEU A 34 4.04 3.49 11.04
CA LEU A 34 3.38 2.48 11.89
C LEU A 34 4.10 2.25 13.23
N TYR A 35 5.38 2.58 13.33
CA TYR A 35 6.20 2.49 14.56
C TYR A 35 7.39 3.43 14.47
N ARG A 36 8.03 3.66 15.62
CA ARG A 36 9.31 4.36 15.72
C ARG A 36 10.38 3.34 16.02
N ASN A 37 11.55 3.45 15.41
CA ASN A 37 12.66 2.52 15.63
C ASN A 37 13.05 2.38 17.12
N ALA A 38 12.91 3.46 17.88
CA ALA A 38 13.15 3.47 19.32
C ALA A 38 12.18 2.56 20.11
N ASP A 39 10.95 2.36 19.61
CA ASP A 39 9.91 1.61 20.33
C ASP A 39 10.06 0.09 20.20
N ILE A 40 10.83 -0.38 19.23
CA ILE A 40 10.97 -1.81 18.91
C ILE A 40 12.37 -2.38 19.18
N GLY A 41 13.29 -1.56 19.68
CA GLY A 41 14.66 -1.99 20.06
C GLY A 41 15.50 -2.56 18.91
N LEU A 42 15.07 -2.41 17.67
CA LEU A 42 15.77 -2.88 16.48
C LEU A 42 16.57 -1.74 15.85
N SER A 43 17.90 -1.89 15.89
CA SER A 43 18.80 -1.06 15.10
C SER A 43 18.62 -1.39 13.62
N GLN A 44 18.13 -0.45 12.82
CA GLN A 44 18.26 -0.31 11.35
C GLN A 44 17.88 -1.47 10.41
N PHE A 45 17.23 -2.56 10.81
CA PHE A 45 16.97 -3.69 9.91
C PHE A 45 15.51 -3.86 9.50
N HIS A 46 15.28 -3.82 8.17
CA HIS A 46 14.17 -4.38 7.38
C HIS A 46 12.78 -4.47 8.02
N THR A 47 12.26 -3.34 8.43
CA THR A 47 10.89 -3.22 8.90
C THR A 47 10.12 -2.30 7.96
N CYS A 48 8.86 -2.60 7.62
CA CYS A 48 8.02 -1.73 6.81
C CYS A 48 7.94 -0.33 7.46
N CYS A 49 8.20 0.75 6.71
CA CYS A 49 8.08 2.14 7.16
C CYS A 49 9.19 2.65 8.09
N SER A 50 10.43 2.22 7.88
CA SER A 50 11.61 2.82 8.50
C SER A 50 11.80 4.27 8.02
N GLN A 51 12.65 5.07 8.73
CA GLN A 51 12.97 6.43 8.27
C GLN A 51 13.53 6.42 6.83
N LYS A 52 14.38 5.44 6.49
CA LYS A 52 14.89 5.27 5.13
C LYS A 52 13.78 4.99 4.11
N ASP A 53 12.76 4.22 4.47
CA ASP A 53 11.62 3.98 3.58
C ASP A 53 10.82 5.26 3.32
N ILE A 54 10.67 6.11 4.34
CA ILE A 54 10.03 7.42 4.23
C ILE A 54 10.86 8.33 3.30
N ASP A 55 12.19 8.35 3.47
CA ASP A 55 13.09 9.15 2.64
C ASP A 55 13.06 8.66 1.17
N ASP A 56 13.08 7.35 0.94
CA ASP A 56 12.95 6.76 -0.40
C ASP A 56 11.60 7.13 -1.05
N ALA A 57 10.49 7.02 -0.30
CA ALA A 57 9.16 7.39 -0.79
C ALA A 57 9.06 8.88 -1.12
N SER A 58 9.59 9.73 -0.25
CA SER A 58 9.65 11.18 -0.46
C SER A 58 10.48 11.54 -1.70
N GLY A 59 11.62 10.88 -1.90
CA GLY A 59 12.48 11.07 -3.08
C GLY A 59 11.77 10.72 -4.38
N VAL A 60 11.03 9.60 -4.40
CA VAL A 60 10.21 9.21 -5.57
C VAL A 60 9.06 10.19 -5.79
N ALA A 61 8.36 10.61 -4.74
CA ALA A 61 7.28 11.58 -4.85
C ALA A 61 7.77 12.91 -5.42
N PHE A 62 8.93 13.39 -4.94
CA PHE A 62 9.59 14.58 -5.49
C PHE A 62 9.94 14.42 -6.98
N GLN A 63 10.51 13.28 -7.36
CA GLN A 63 10.84 12.99 -8.77
C GLN A 63 9.60 12.94 -9.66
N LEU A 64 8.48 12.45 -9.13
CA LEU A 64 7.20 12.39 -9.83
C LEU A 64 6.41 13.71 -9.77
N ASP A 65 6.91 14.74 -9.09
CA ASP A 65 6.22 16.02 -8.90
C ASP A 65 4.80 15.85 -8.32
N ILE A 66 4.68 15.02 -7.28
CA ILE A 66 3.43 14.81 -6.55
C ILE A 66 3.57 15.28 -5.10
N PRO A 67 2.54 15.93 -4.51
CA PRO A 67 2.51 16.25 -3.10
C PRO A 67 2.70 15.00 -2.25
N TYR A 68 3.42 15.11 -1.13
CA TYR A 68 3.71 13.97 -0.27
C TYR A 68 3.64 14.34 1.20
N GLU A 69 3.06 13.45 2.01
CA GLU A 69 3.01 13.60 3.46
C GLU A 69 3.15 12.27 4.20
N VAL A 70 3.53 12.35 5.47
CA VAL A 70 3.66 11.19 6.35
C VAL A 70 2.56 11.23 7.40
N LEU A 71 1.76 10.15 7.47
CA LEU A 71 0.71 9.97 8.46
C LEU A 71 1.21 9.15 9.65
N ASP A 72 1.10 9.68 10.85
CA ASP A 72 1.51 8.96 12.07
C ASP A 72 0.36 8.08 12.58
N PHE A 73 0.44 6.79 12.34
CA PHE A 73 -0.48 5.77 12.83
C PHE A 73 0.15 4.86 13.89
N THR A 74 1.20 5.30 14.56
CA THR A 74 1.95 4.48 15.52
C THR A 74 1.08 3.97 16.67
N MET A 75 0.22 4.82 17.24
CA MET A 75 -0.68 4.43 18.33
C MET A 75 -1.77 3.48 17.86
N ASP A 76 -2.34 3.72 16.69
CA ASP A 76 -3.36 2.84 16.10
C ASP A 76 -2.80 1.47 15.78
N PHE A 77 -1.62 1.42 15.17
CA PHE A 77 -0.93 0.18 14.84
C PHE A 77 -0.62 -0.64 16.10
N ARG A 78 -0.10 0.01 17.14
CA ARG A 78 0.16 -0.64 18.42
C ARG A 78 -1.11 -1.25 19.03
N ASN A 79 -2.19 -0.49 19.07
CA ASN A 79 -3.42 -0.91 19.75
C ASN A 79 -4.19 -1.96 18.94
N GLN A 80 -4.33 -1.78 17.63
CA GLN A 80 -5.20 -2.60 16.79
C GLN A 80 -4.47 -3.82 16.21
N ILE A 81 -3.20 -3.69 15.86
CA ILE A 81 -2.44 -4.76 15.20
C ILE A 81 -1.57 -5.52 16.21
N ILE A 82 -0.65 -4.83 16.90
CA ILE A 82 0.29 -5.48 17.83
C ILE A 82 -0.46 -6.11 19.02
N GLY A 83 -1.39 -5.38 19.62
CA GLY A 83 -2.18 -5.88 20.75
C GLY A 83 -3.03 -7.11 20.38
N LYS A 84 -3.61 -7.12 19.17
CA LYS A 84 -4.36 -8.30 18.68
C LYS A 84 -3.43 -9.46 18.39
N PHE A 85 -2.28 -9.21 17.77
CA PHE A 85 -1.27 -10.22 17.47
C PHE A 85 -0.84 -10.96 18.74
N ILE A 86 -0.48 -10.22 19.80
CA ILE A 86 -0.06 -10.78 21.09
C ILE A 86 -1.19 -11.64 21.69
N ARG A 87 -2.40 -11.10 21.85
CA ARG A 87 -3.54 -11.83 22.42
C ARG A 87 -3.88 -13.10 21.64
N THR A 88 -3.79 -13.08 20.31
CA THR A 88 -4.06 -14.27 19.49
C THR A 88 -3.01 -15.36 19.74
N TYR A 89 -1.73 -14.97 19.84
CA TYR A 89 -0.65 -15.90 20.17
C TYR A 89 -0.83 -16.50 21.60
N GLU A 90 -1.12 -15.67 22.59
CA GLU A 90 -1.36 -16.09 23.98
C GLU A 90 -2.53 -17.07 24.08
N SER A 91 -3.54 -16.94 23.23
CA SER A 91 -4.69 -17.86 23.15
C SER A 91 -4.42 -19.12 22.32
N GLY A 92 -3.20 -19.32 21.82
CA GLY A 92 -2.82 -20.50 21.01
C GLY A 92 -3.21 -20.41 19.53
N GLY A 93 -3.64 -19.23 19.05
CA GLY A 93 -3.97 -19.00 17.65
C GLY A 93 -2.75 -18.64 16.81
N THR A 94 -2.90 -18.63 15.48
CA THR A 94 -1.87 -18.18 14.52
C THR A 94 -2.33 -16.89 13.84
N PRO A 95 -1.91 -15.72 14.34
CA PRO A 95 -2.34 -14.45 13.78
C PRO A 95 -1.64 -14.13 12.45
N ASN A 96 -2.35 -13.47 11.53
CA ASN A 96 -1.76 -12.87 10.34
C ASN A 96 -1.88 -11.34 10.41
N PRO A 97 -0.85 -10.63 10.88
CA PRO A 97 -0.89 -9.18 11.06
C PRO A 97 -1.01 -8.43 9.75
N CYS A 98 -0.63 -9.03 8.60
CA CYS A 98 -0.76 -8.38 7.29
C CYS A 98 -2.23 -8.19 6.89
N ILE A 99 -3.10 -9.15 7.19
CA ILE A 99 -4.54 -9.03 6.95
C ILE A 99 -5.13 -7.88 7.77
N ASP A 100 -4.82 -7.85 9.06
CA ASP A 100 -5.30 -6.80 9.95
C ASP A 100 -4.75 -5.41 9.58
N CYS A 101 -3.47 -5.33 9.20
CA CYS A 101 -2.86 -4.09 8.72
C CYS A 101 -3.54 -3.58 7.44
N ASN A 102 -3.80 -4.46 6.48
CA ASN A 102 -4.53 -4.08 5.27
C ASN A 102 -5.95 -3.60 5.62
N ARG A 103 -6.68 -4.33 6.48
CA ARG A 103 -8.04 -4.01 6.87
C ARG A 103 -8.15 -2.66 7.59
N TYR A 104 -7.43 -2.50 8.70
CA TYR A 104 -7.63 -1.39 9.63
C TYR A 104 -6.74 -0.18 9.33
N MET A 105 -5.51 -0.39 8.84
CA MET A 105 -4.60 0.70 8.55
C MET A 105 -4.73 1.20 7.11
N LYS A 106 -4.53 0.31 6.13
CA LYS A 106 -4.47 0.74 4.72
C LYS A 106 -5.85 1.09 4.16
N PHE A 107 -6.83 0.18 4.28
CA PHE A 107 -8.08 0.33 3.54
C PHE A 107 -9.26 0.89 4.38
N ASP A 108 -9.10 1.06 5.68
CA ASP A 108 -10.04 1.85 6.47
C ASP A 108 -9.53 3.30 6.65
N LYS A 109 -8.34 3.46 7.22
CA LYS A 109 -7.82 4.81 7.53
C LYS A 109 -7.42 5.62 6.30
N LEU A 110 -6.74 5.00 5.31
CA LEU A 110 -6.35 5.75 4.11
C LEU A 110 -7.54 6.11 3.23
N LEU A 111 -8.59 5.29 3.16
CA LEU A 111 -9.79 5.65 2.41
C LEU A 111 -10.49 6.85 3.06
N ARG A 112 -10.66 6.87 4.39
CA ARG A 112 -11.20 8.03 5.11
C ARG A 112 -10.36 9.27 4.89
N PHE A 113 -9.05 9.14 4.98
CA PHE A 113 -8.15 10.27 4.76
C PHE A 113 -8.21 10.78 3.31
N ALA A 114 -8.32 9.90 2.33
CA ALA A 114 -8.53 10.28 0.93
C ALA A 114 -9.86 11.03 0.75
N GLU A 115 -10.94 10.55 1.37
CA GLU A 115 -12.25 11.19 1.36
C GLU A 115 -12.20 12.60 1.99
N GLU A 116 -11.55 12.75 3.15
CA GLU A 116 -11.35 14.05 3.83
C GLU A 116 -10.58 15.05 2.94
N LYS A 117 -9.67 14.56 2.10
CA LYS A 117 -8.93 15.36 1.12
C LYS A 117 -9.67 15.58 -0.21
N GLY A 118 -10.82 15.00 -0.39
CA GLY A 118 -11.55 15.05 -1.66
C GLY A 118 -10.86 14.27 -2.79
N LEU A 119 -10.14 13.19 -2.44
CA LEU A 119 -9.52 12.26 -3.39
C LEU A 119 -10.45 11.06 -3.61
N GLU A 120 -10.61 10.65 -4.87
CA GLU A 120 -11.60 9.63 -5.26
C GLU A 120 -11.13 8.20 -4.99
N TYR A 121 -9.82 7.96 -5.05
CA TYR A 121 -9.25 6.61 -4.96
C TYR A 121 -8.07 6.55 -3.99
N VAL A 122 -7.85 5.35 -3.45
CA VAL A 122 -6.60 4.95 -2.81
C VAL A 122 -5.90 3.93 -3.72
N ALA A 123 -4.64 4.17 -4.08
CA ALA A 123 -3.84 3.23 -4.84
C ALA A 123 -2.69 2.68 -4.02
N THR A 124 -2.38 1.41 -4.22
CA THR A 124 -1.30 0.71 -3.52
C THR A 124 -0.49 -0.17 -4.46
N GLY A 125 0.72 -0.54 -4.06
CA GLY A 125 1.59 -1.46 -4.79
C GLY A 125 1.24 -2.95 -4.62
N HIS A 126 0.01 -3.31 -4.28
CA HIS A 126 -0.38 -4.72 -4.21
C HIS A 126 -0.54 -5.34 -5.60
N TYR A 127 -0.19 -6.62 -5.68
CA TYR A 127 -0.43 -7.47 -6.83
C TYR A 127 -1.79 -8.17 -6.65
N ALA A 128 -2.81 -7.56 -7.17
CA ALA A 128 -4.19 -8.07 -7.28
C ALA A 128 -4.92 -7.28 -8.37
N LEU A 129 -6.05 -7.78 -8.85
CA LEU A 129 -6.89 -7.07 -9.81
C LEU A 129 -8.26 -6.77 -9.21
N ILE A 130 -8.80 -5.61 -9.57
CA ILE A 130 -10.20 -5.25 -9.31
C ILE A 130 -10.88 -5.04 -10.66
N GLU A 131 -12.00 -5.70 -10.87
CA GLU A 131 -12.80 -5.60 -12.08
C GLU A 131 -14.27 -5.38 -11.70
N TYR A 132 -14.93 -4.45 -12.37
CA TYR A 132 -16.37 -4.30 -12.23
C TYR A 132 -17.08 -5.24 -13.18
N ASP A 133 -17.91 -6.12 -12.64
CA ASP A 133 -18.75 -7.05 -13.42
C ASP A 133 -20.13 -6.43 -13.62
N GLU A 134 -20.43 -6.02 -14.85
CA GLU A 134 -21.69 -5.40 -15.22
C GLU A 134 -22.90 -6.32 -15.03
N VAL A 135 -22.69 -7.64 -15.16
CA VAL A 135 -23.77 -8.63 -15.05
C VAL A 135 -24.27 -8.73 -13.60
N SER A 136 -23.35 -8.83 -12.65
CA SER A 136 -23.71 -8.91 -11.23
C SER A 136 -23.81 -7.55 -10.55
N GLY A 137 -23.34 -6.47 -11.19
CA GLY A 137 -23.25 -5.14 -10.60
C GLY A 137 -22.24 -5.05 -9.45
N ARG A 138 -21.20 -5.89 -9.46
CA ARG A 138 -20.24 -6.01 -8.34
C ARG A 138 -18.80 -5.81 -8.77
N TYR A 139 -18.00 -5.32 -7.84
CA TYR A 139 -16.54 -5.34 -7.96
C TYR A 139 -16.01 -6.72 -7.57
N LEU A 140 -15.21 -7.31 -8.45
CA LEU A 140 -14.57 -8.60 -8.26
C LEU A 140 -13.10 -8.40 -7.91
N LEU A 141 -12.67 -8.95 -6.77
CA LEU A 141 -11.26 -9.09 -6.43
C LEU A 141 -10.71 -10.35 -7.12
N LYS A 142 -9.75 -10.18 -8.01
CA LYS A 142 -9.13 -11.26 -8.78
C LYS A 142 -7.65 -11.39 -8.45
N LYS A 143 -7.10 -12.57 -8.72
CA LYS A 143 -5.65 -12.80 -8.63
C LYS A 143 -4.89 -11.90 -9.60
N ALA A 144 -3.66 -11.56 -9.23
CA ALA A 144 -2.74 -10.84 -10.09
C ALA A 144 -2.34 -11.68 -11.33
N LEU A 145 -1.80 -10.99 -12.34
CA LEU A 145 -1.20 -11.64 -13.50
C LEU A 145 0.04 -12.47 -13.11
N ASP A 146 0.84 -11.97 -12.18
CA ASP A 146 1.98 -12.69 -11.60
C ASP A 146 1.53 -13.56 -10.43
N ASP A 147 1.23 -14.84 -10.69
CA ASP A 147 0.81 -15.80 -9.66
C ASP A 147 1.83 -15.95 -8.53
N SER A 148 3.12 -15.75 -8.81
CA SER A 148 4.19 -15.83 -7.80
C SER A 148 4.19 -14.67 -6.82
N LYS A 149 3.48 -13.60 -7.13
CA LYS A 149 3.36 -12.36 -6.35
C LYS A 149 1.92 -12.04 -5.94
N ASP A 150 0.96 -12.88 -6.29
CA ASP A 150 -0.44 -12.66 -5.95
C ASP A 150 -0.64 -12.38 -4.46
N GLN A 151 -1.35 -11.29 -4.18
CA GLN A 151 -1.64 -10.83 -2.82
C GLN A 151 -3.16 -10.74 -2.58
N SER A 152 -3.98 -11.29 -3.45
CA SER A 152 -5.44 -11.28 -3.30
C SER A 152 -5.89 -11.90 -1.98
N TYR A 153 -5.14 -12.88 -1.46
CA TYR A 153 -5.45 -13.60 -0.22
C TYR A 153 -5.40 -12.71 1.05
N VAL A 154 -4.62 -11.62 1.06
CA VAL A 154 -4.60 -10.66 2.19
C VAL A 154 -5.58 -9.51 2.01
N LEU A 155 -6.41 -9.56 0.96
CA LEU A 155 -7.34 -8.50 0.56
C LEU A 155 -8.81 -8.98 0.57
N TYR A 156 -9.06 -10.25 0.91
CA TYR A 156 -10.39 -10.87 0.85
C TYR A 156 -11.45 -10.18 1.72
N MET A 157 -11.01 -9.42 2.72
CA MET A 157 -11.89 -8.71 3.66
C MET A 157 -12.41 -7.37 3.14
N LEU A 158 -11.99 -6.95 1.93
CA LEU A 158 -12.44 -5.68 1.34
C LEU A 158 -13.92 -5.75 0.98
N THR A 159 -14.66 -4.70 1.36
CA THR A 159 -16.07 -4.56 1.03
C THR A 159 -16.26 -4.05 -0.39
N GLN A 160 -17.48 -4.13 -0.92
CA GLN A 160 -17.82 -3.60 -2.25
C GLN A 160 -17.59 -2.09 -2.34
N ASP A 161 -17.94 -1.37 -1.31
CA ASP A 161 -17.68 0.06 -1.21
C ASP A 161 -16.18 0.37 -1.26
N GLN A 162 -15.37 -0.33 -0.47
CA GLN A 162 -13.91 -0.19 -0.51
C GLN A 162 -13.32 -0.54 -1.88
N LEU A 163 -13.76 -1.66 -2.49
CA LEU A 163 -13.29 -2.09 -3.81
C LEU A 163 -13.57 -1.06 -4.90
N SER A 164 -14.68 -0.31 -4.78
CA SER A 164 -15.03 0.74 -5.75
C SER A 164 -14.08 1.95 -5.71
N HIS A 165 -13.38 2.16 -4.58
CA HIS A 165 -12.47 3.30 -4.35
C HIS A 165 -10.99 2.89 -4.24
N ILE A 166 -10.64 1.67 -4.61
CA ILE A 166 -9.26 1.16 -4.56
C ILE A 166 -8.74 0.89 -5.97
N GLN A 167 -7.44 1.15 -6.17
CA GLN A 167 -6.72 0.83 -7.40
C GLN A 167 -5.48 0.00 -7.08
N PHE A 168 -5.27 -1.08 -7.85
CA PHE A 168 -4.07 -1.92 -7.81
C PHE A 168 -3.36 -1.87 -9.17
N PRO A 169 -2.55 -0.82 -9.43
CA PRO A 169 -1.95 -0.62 -10.77
C PRO A 169 -1.01 -1.73 -11.21
N LEU A 170 -0.47 -2.50 -10.25
CA LEU A 170 0.45 -3.61 -10.51
C LEU A 170 -0.26 -4.95 -10.76
N GLY A 171 -1.56 -5.04 -10.61
CA GLY A 171 -2.29 -6.29 -10.77
C GLY A 171 -2.11 -6.96 -12.14
N GLY A 172 -2.01 -6.17 -13.20
CA GLY A 172 -1.75 -6.63 -14.57
C GLY A 172 -0.27 -6.62 -15.01
N LYS A 173 0.67 -6.62 -14.04
CA LYS A 173 2.12 -6.56 -14.30
C LYS A 173 2.85 -7.75 -13.67
N MET A 174 3.91 -8.21 -14.36
CA MET A 174 4.88 -9.12 -13.75
C MET A 174 5.82 -8.34 -12.84
N LYS A 175 6.31 -8.95 -11.77
CA LYS A 175 7.27 -8.31 -10.84
C LYS A 175 8.54 -7.83 -11.55
N LYS A 176 8.97 -8.56 -12.58
CA LYS A 176 10.12 -8.19 -13.42
C LYS A 176 9.87 -6.85 -14.13
N GLU A 177 8.70 -6.67 -14.73
CA GLU A 177 8.33 -5.42 -15.41
C GLU A 177 8.34 -4.22 -14.45
N ALA A 178 7.80 -4.40 -13.24
CA ALA A 178 7.83 -3.35 -12.24
C ALA A 178 9.25 -2.92 -11.87
N ARG A 179 10.20 -3.86 -11.76
CA ARG A 179 11.61 -3.55 -11.52
C ARG A 179 12.26 -2.84 -12.70
N GLU A 180 12.01 -3.29 -13.92
CA GLU A 180 12.52 -2.66 -15.14
C GLU A 180 12.03 -1.21 -15.28
N ILE A 181 10.76 -0.96 -14.98
CA ILE A 181 10.19 0.40 -14.97
C ILE A 181 10.92 1.27 -13.93
N ALA A 182 11.11 0.79 -12.72
CA ALA A 182 11.79 1.54 -11.67
C ALA A 182 13.24 1.88 -12.03
N GLU A 183 13.96 0.94 -12.66
CA GLU A 183 15.33 1.15 -13.14
C GLU A 183 15.39 2.15 -14.28
N GLN A 184 14.50 2.05 -15.27
CA GLN A 184 14.41 2.97 -16.41
C GLN A 184 14.11 4.39 -15.95
N LEU A 185 13.26 4.56 -14.94
CA LEU A 185 12.93 5.85 -14.36
C LEU A 185 14.02 6.38 -13.42
N GLY A 186 15.00 5.57 -13.05
CA GLY A 186 16.09 5.96 -12.15
C GLY A 186 15.61 6.24 -10.72
N PHE A 187 14.58 5.53 -10.25
CA PHE A 187 14.12 5.71 -8.87
C PHE A 187 15.21 5.35 -7.85
N CYS A 188 15.35 6.15 -6.81
CA CYS A 188 16.37 5.97 -5.77
C CYS A 188 16.33 4.57 -5.11
N ASN A 189 15.15 3.96 -5.08
CA ASN A 189 14.90 2.63 -4.51
C ASN A 189 14.79 1.49 -5.55
N ALA A 190 15.09 1.72 -6.83
CA ALA A 190 14.93 0.75 -7.91
C ALA A 190 15.64 -0.60 -7.64
N ARG A 191 16.78 -0.58 -6.93
CA ARG A 191 17.59 -1.77 -6.59
C ARG A 191 17.26 -2.36 -5.21
N LYS A 192 16.22 -1.87 -4.55
CA LYS A 192 15.80 -2.39 -3.24
C LYS A 192 15.18 -3.79 -3.38
N HIS A 193 15.62 -4.71 -2.53
CA HIS A 193 15.15 -6.11 -2.51
C HIS A 193 13.93 -6.29 -1.62
#